data_d054f930a3f4ec8f544757eef63662f5
#
_entry.id   d054f930a3f4ec8f544757eef63662f5
#
_cell.length_a   1.000
_cell.length_b   1.000
_cell.length_c   1.000
_cell.angle_alpha   90.00
_cell.angle_beta   90.00
_cell.angle_gamma   90.00
#
_symmetry.space_group_name_H-M   'P 1'
#
loop_
_entity.id
_entity.type
_entity.pdbx_description
1 polymer ?
#
loop_
_entity_poly.entity_id
_entity_poly.type
_entity_poly.pdbx_seq_one_letter_code
_entity_poly.pdbx_strand_id
1 'polypeptide(L)'
;MPRQLNRGFTLIEVLVTLVILTFGLLGIAGLMAKGQRIAFEAFQRQQAVALASDMAERIRGNRLLAVACPAGPACTTYTAGAPIITPLGTGAFYNDYRTGAIKDCAAQVCTIQELAMYDIGLWDGLLNGYSEQQSGTGNRIGGIVNARGCIEETSNTSLTCPPPPAPASLFSRTLRISVSWQGNDDTSAPTGSNCGVGLYGADTKRRIVAYDTLVQQPCP
;
A
#
# COMPACT_ATOMS: atom_id res chain seq x y z
N MET A 1 -22.25 55.92 50.74
CA MET A 1 -22.14 54.71 49.96
C MET A 1 -22.52 55.06 48.51
N PRO A 2 -21.61 54.97 47.52
CA PRO A 2 -21.96 55.27 46.14
C PRO A 2 -22.82 54.14 45.57
N ARG A 3 -23.95 54.48 45.00
CA ARG A 3 -24.83 53.54 44.24
C ARG A 3 -24.05 53.09 42.97
N GLN A 4 -23.68 51.83 42.88
CA GLN A 4 -23.23 51.27 41.64
C GLN A 4 -24.38 51.23 40.66
N LEU A 5 -24.25 51.93 39.55
CA LEU A 5 -25.17 51.90 38.43
C LEU A 5 -24.89 50.54 37.67
N ASN A 6 -25.83 49.61 37.83
CA ASN A 6 -25.82 48.39 37.02
C ASN A 6 -26.08 48.77 35.56
N ARG A 7 -25.03 48.73 34.74
CA ARG A 7 -25.15 48.88 33.29
C ARG A 7 -25.68 47.56 32.73
N GLY A 8 -26.88 47.55 32.21
CA GLY A 8 -27.46 46.43 31.48
C GLY A 8 -26.89 46.34 30.06
N PHE A 9 -26.78 45.13 29.51
CA PHE A 9 -26.40 44.90 28.14
C PHE A 9 -27.48 45.39 27.17
N THR A 10 -27.06 45.97 26.05
CA THR A 10 -27.98 46.38 24.99
C THR A 10 -28.33 45.20 24.08
N LEU A 11 -29.51 45.16 23.50
CA LEU A 11 -29.97 44.10 22.61
C LEU A 11 -29.05 43.99 21.38
N ILE A 12 -28.51 45.09 20.87
CA ILE A 12 -27.58 45.14 19.76
C ILE A 12 -26.22 44.49 20.12
N GLU A 13 -25.73 44.65 21.35
CA GLU A 13 -24.48 44.06 21.81
C GLU A 13 -24.55 42.53 21.84
N VAL A 14 -25.69 41.99 22.34
CA VAL A 14 -25.94 40.54 22.30
C VAL A 14 -26.03 40.02 20.86
N LEU A 15 -26.69 40.75 19.97
CA LEU A 15 -26.83 40.35 18.59
C LEU A 15 -25.47 40.31 17.86
N VAL A 16 -24.66 41.35 18.02
CA VAL A 16 -23.33 41.44 17.42
C VAL A 16 -22.41 40.34 17.97
N THR A 17 -22.43 40.08 19.27
CA THR A 17 -21.61 39.00 19.86
C THR A 17 -22.01 37.62 19.34
N LEU A 18 -23.31 37.32 19.18
CA LEU A 18 -23.80 36.09 18.62
C LEU A 18 -23.35 35.92 17.16
N VAL A 19 -23.41 37.00 16.35
CA VAL A 19 -22.96 36.96 14.96
C VAL A 19 -21.45 36.66 14.89
N ILE A 20 -20.62 37.32 15.67
CA ILE A 20 -19.17 37.07 15.70
C ILE A 20 -18.86 35.63 16.14
N LEU A 21 -19.55 35.15 17.19
CA LEU A 21 -19.37 33.77 17.67
C LEU A 21 -19.75 32.73 16.63
N THR A 22 -20.88 32.93 15.93
CA THR A 22 -21.32 31.98 14.89
C THR A 22 -20.32 31.90 13.72
N PHE A 23 -19.82 33.03 13.23
CA PHE A 23 -18.78 33.04 12.19
C PHE A 23 -17.48 32.44 12.68
N GLY A 24 -17.05 32.68 13.91
CA GLY A 24 -15.88 32.09 14.52
C GLY A 24 -15.97 30.56 14.59
N LEU A 25 -17.11 30.04 15.06
CA LEU A 25 -17.36 28.59 15.14
C LEU A 25 -17.42 27.94 13.75
N LEU A 26 -18.04 28.59 12.77
CA LEU A 26 -18.11 28.09 11.40
C LEU A 26 -16.71 27.98 10.76
N GLY A 27 -15.84 28.97 11.01
CA GLY A 27 -14.44 28.93 10.57
C GLY A 27 -13.66 27.75 11.15
N ILE A 28 -13.80 27.51 12.45
CA ILE A 28 -13.15 26.37 13.13
C ILE A 28 -13.68 25.04 12.60
N ALA A 29 -15.00 24.91 12.40
CA ALA A 29 -15.61 23.70 11.85
C ALA A 29 -15.07 23.38 10.44
N GLY A 30 -14.89 24.39 9.58
CA GLY A 30 -14.29 24.23 8.25
C GLY A 30 -12.85 23.76 8.31
N LEU A 31 -12.03 24.30 9.21
CA LEU A 31 -10.65 23.86 9.41
C LEU A 31 -10.57 22.43 9.94
N MET A 32 -11.44 22.05 10.87
CA MET A 32 -11.50 20.67 11.38
C MET A 32 -11.84 19.66 10.28
N ALA A 33 -12.82 19.96 9.43
CA ALA A 33 -13.22 19.09 8.33
C ALA A 33 -12.05 18.88 7.33
N LYS A 34 -11.31 19.93 7.01
CA LYS A 34 -10.11 19.83 6.15
C LYS A 34 -8.99 19.04 6.83
N GLY A 35 -8.76 19.29 8.13
CA GLY A 35 -7.76 18.56 8.92
C GLY A 35 -8.01 17.05 8.95
N GLN A 36 -9.27 16.62 9.11
CA GLN A 36 -9.64 15.21 9.09
C GLN A 36 -9.35 14.53 7.74
N ARG A 37 -9.60 15.21 6.62
CA ARG A 37 -9.28 14.68 5.29
C ARG A 37 -7.77 14.47 5.10
N ILE A 38 -6.97 15.45 5.51
CA ILE A 38 -5.50 15.35 5.44
C ILE A 38 -4.98 14.22 6.33
N ALA A 39 -5.52 14.10 7.55
CA ALA A 39 -5.15 13.03 8.47
C ALA A 39 -5.49 11.64 7.90
N PHE A 40 -6.63 11.49 7.24
CA PHE A 40 -7.03 10.26 6.60
C PHE A 40 -6.10 9.87 5.44
N GLU A 41 -5.73 10.82 4.55
CA GLU A 41 -4.76 10.56 3.48
C GLU A 41 -3.37 10.19 4.02
N ALA A 42 -2.93 10.86 5.10
CA ALA A 42 -1.67 10.53 5.76
C ALA A 42 -1.68 9.11 6.34
N PHE A 43 -2.79 8.69 6.94
CA PHE A 43 -2.98 7.35 7.47
C PHE A 43 -2.93 6.29 6.36
N GLN A 44 -3.64 6.51 5.24
CA GLN A 44 -3.58 5.60 4.08
C GLN A 44 -2.15 5.46 3.54
N ARG A 45 -1.40 6.57 3.49
CA ARG A 45 -0.01 6.54 3.05
C ARG A 45 0.88 5.72 4.00
N GLN A 46 0.69 5.84 5.31
CA GLN A 46 1.43 5.03 6.29
C GLN A 46 1.14 3.55 6.13
N GLN A 47 -0.13 3.18 5.94
CA GLN A 47 -0.52 1.80 5.67
C GLN A 47 0.10 1.29 4.35
N ALA A 48 0.10 2.10 3.30
CA ALA A 48 0.71 1.73 2.01
C ALA A 48 2.21 1.45 2.14
N VAL A 49 2.94 2.28 2.91
CA VAL A 49 4.36 2.06 3.22
C VAL A 49 4.55 0.75 3.98
N ALA A 50 3.73 0.49 4.99
CA ALA A 50 3.80 -0.74 5.78
C ALA A 50 3.55 -1.99 4.91
N LEU A 51 2.55 -1.96 4.03
CA LEU A 51 2.26 -3.06 3.11
C LEU A 51 3.38 -3.28 2.08
N ALA A 52 3.96 -2.19 1.55
CA ALA A 52 5.08 -2.31 0.63
C ALA A 52 6.33 -2.89 1.31
N SER A 53 6.62 -2.47 2.53
CA SER A 53 7.75 -3.00 3.31
C SER A 53 7.53 -4.46 3.73
N ASP A 54 6.31 -4.86 4.12
CA ASP A 54 5.98 -6.24 4.45
C ASP A 54 6.27 -7.16 3.25
N MET A 55 5.80 -6.79 2.06
CA MET A 55 6.08 -7.58 0.86
C MET A 55 7.56 -7.62 0.51
N ALA A 56 8.29 -6.52 0.70
CA ALA A 56 9.74 -6.50 0.49
C ALA A 56 10.48 -7.48 1.43
N GLU A 57 10.07 -7.58 2.68
CA GLU A 57 10.66 -8.52 3.64
C GLU A 57 10.32 -9.98 3.29
N ARG A 58 9.09 -10.27 2.84
CA ARG A 58 8.71 -11.60 2.35
C ARG A 58 9.56 -12.02 1.16
N ILE A 59 9.76 -11.14 0.19
CA ILE A 59 10.63 -11.38 -0.96
C ILE A 59 12.06 -11.62 -0.52
N ARG A 60 12.59 -10.85 0.44
CA ARG A 60 13.94 -11.07 1.00
C ARG A 60 14.06 -12.41 1.74
N GLY A 61 13.01 -12.81 2.45
CA GLY A 61 12.94 -14.13 3.09
C GLY A 61 12.99 -15.28 2.08
N ASN A 62 12.37 -15.13 0.94
CA ASN A 62 12.36 -16.11 -0.16
C ASN A 62 13.36 -15.74 -1.28
N ARG A 63 14.53 -15.24 -0.90
CA ARG A 63 15.56 -14.74 -1.82
C ARG A 63 16.00 -15.75 -2.88
N LEU A 64 15.93 -17.06 -2.60
CA LEU A 64 16.30 -18.11 -3.55
C LEU A 64 15.44 -18.06 -4.81
N LEU A 65 14.14 -17.84 -4.68
CA LEU A 65 13.26 -17.68 -5.83
C LEU A 65 13.55 -16.38 -6.60
N ALA A 66 13.80 -15.29 -5.87
CA ALA A 66 14.04 -14.00 -6.51
C ALA A 66 15.32 -13.98 -7.38
N VAL A 67 16.30 -14.85 -7.10
CA VAL A 67 17.61 -14.87 -7.76
C VAL A 67 17.82 -16.12 -8.62
N ALA A 68 17.36 -17.28 -8.18
CA ALA A 68 17.64 -18.57 -8.83
C ALA A 68 16.79 -18.84 -10.08
N CYS A 69 15.94 -17.92 -10.48
CA CYS A 69 15.03 -18.12 -11.58
C CYS A 69 15.58 -17.52 -12.88
N PRO A 70 16.20 -18.33 -13.78
CA PRO A 70 16.42 -17.90 -15.15
C PRO A 70 15.07 -17.66 -15.84
N ALA A 71 15.04 -16.73 -16.78
CA ALA A 71 13.83 -16.40 -17.54
C ALA A 71 13.18 -17.67 -18.12
N GLY A 72 12.04 -18.06 -17.57
CA GLY A 72 11.30 -19.26 -17.98
C GLY A 72 9.95 -19.35 -17.26
N PRO A 73 8.96 -20.07 -17.81
CA PRO A 73 7.60 -20.11 -17.29
C PRO A 73 7.46 -20.69 -15.87
N ALA A 74 8.49 -21.36 -15.37
CA ALA A 74 8.48 -21.96 -14.02
C ALA A 74 8.89 -20.98 -12.91
N CYS A 75 9.37 -19.78 -13.24
CA CYS A 75 10.00 -18.85 -12.32
C CYS A 75 9.25 -17.54 -12.12
N THR A 76 7.98 -17.55 -12.36
CA THR A 76 7.17 -16.36 -12.60
C THR A 76 6.40 -15.84 -11.40
N THR A 77 6.73 -16.26 -10.20
CA THR A 77 5.81 -16.10 -9.08
C THR A 77 5.79 -14.69 -8.48
N TYR A 78 6.92 -14.01 -8.34
CA TYR A 78 6.92 -12.59 -7.91
C TYR A 78 6.93 -11.62 -9.10
N THR A 79 7.57 -12.01 -10.18
CA THR A 79 7.62 -11.23 -11.42
C THR A 79 7.48 -12.19 -12.59
N ALA A 80 6.33 -12.34 -13.12
CA ALA A 80 5.98 -13.30 -14.19
C ALA A 80 6.71 -13.07 -15.55
N GLY A 81 7.99 -12.72 -15.54
CA GLY A 81 8.76 -12.42 -16.77
C GLY A 81 8.22 -11.20 -17.54
N ALA A 82 7.21 -10.57 -16.98
CA ALA A 82 6.61 -9.31 -17.37
C ALA A 82 6.26 -8.55 -16.09
N PRO A 83 6.17 -7.22 -16.10
CA PRO A 83 5.58 -6.50 -14.99
C PRO A 83 4.25 -7.16 -14.66
N ILE A 84 3.94 -7.35 -13.37
CA ILE A 84 2.63 -7.89 -12.98
C ILE A 84 1.58 -6.99 -13.60
N ILE A 85 1.04 -7.45 -14.74
CA ILE A 85 0.10 -6.68 -15.56
C ILE A 85 -1.26 -6.58 -14.85
N THR A 86 -1.52 -7.51 -13.92
CA THR A 86 -2.73 -7.51 -13.11
C THR A 86 -2.38 -7.04 -11.71
N PRO A 87 -2.70 -5.79 -11.33
CA PRO A 87 -2.42 -5.32 -9.99
C PRO A 87 -3.13 -6.18 -8.94
N LEU A 88 -2.38 -6.61 -7.94
CA LEU A 88 -2.91 -7.29 -6.75
C LEU A 88 -3.82 -6.35 -5.96
N GLY A 89 -4.64 -6.89 -5.06
CA GLY A 89 -5.59 -6.12 -4.25
C GLY A 89 -7.03 -6.26 -4.73
N THR A 90 -7.29 -7.22 -5.63
CA THR A 90 -8.66 -7.60 -6.02
C THR A 90 -9.27 -8.63 -5.07
N GLY A 91 -8.44 -9.35 -4.31
CA GLY A 91 -8.81 -10.44 -3.45
C GLY A 91 -8.92 -11.80 -4.17
N ALA A 92 -8.53 -11.87 -5.44
CA ALA A 92 -8.58 -13.10 -6.21
C ALA A 92 -7.60 -14.15 -5.66
N PHE A 93 -6.33 -13.79 -5.49
CA PHE A 93 -5.31 -14.69 -4.92
C PHE A 93 -5.60 -15.03 -3.45
N TYR A 94 -6.15 -14.10 -2.69
CA TYR A 94 -6.57 -14.38 -1.32
C TYR A 94 -7.74 -15.37 -1.28
N ASN A 95 -8.67 -15.30 -2.22
CA ASN A 95 -9.74 -16.30 -2.33
C ASN A 95 -9.19 -17.68 -2.69
N ASP A 96 -8.20 -17.77 -3.60
CA ASP A 96 -7.52 -19.01 -3.94
C ASP A 96 -6.80 -19.62 -2.72
N TYR A 97 -6.19 -18.78 -1.89
CA TYR A 97 -5.64 -19.21 -0.60
C TYR A 97 -6.73 -19.75 0.34
N ARG A 98 -7.85 -19.05 0.49
CA ARG A 98 -8.94 -19.48 1.36
C ARG A 98 -9.64 -20.77 0.92
N THR A 99 -9.69 -21.02 -0.38
CA THR A 99 -10.30 -22.25 -0.95
C THR A 99 -9.34 -23.43 -1.01
N GLY A 100 -8.06 -23.22 -0.65
CA GLY A 100 -7.03 -24.25 -0.66
C GLY A 100 -6.38 -24.48 -2.04
N ALA A 101 -6.66 -23.63 -3.04
CA ALA A 101 -5.97 -23.66 -4.31
C ALA A 101 -4.52 -23.19 -4.17
N ILE A 102 -4.26 -22.28 -3.23
CA ILE A 102 -2.91 -21.91 -2.78
C ILE A 102 -2.64 -22.60 -1.46
N LYS A 103 -1.50 -23.28 -1.36
CA LYS A 103 -1.08 -24.06 -0.20
C LYS A 103 -0.81 -23.14 1.01
N ASP A 104 -1.26 -23.56 2.17
CA ASP A 104 -0.99 -22.86 3.44
C ASP A 104 0.40 -23.24 3.97
N CYS A 105 1.36 -22.34 3.74
CA CYS A 105 2.73 -22.52 4.18
C CYS A 105 2.96 -22.24 5.68
N ALA A 106 1.97 -21.72 6.39
CA ALA A 106 2.03 -21.63 7.86
C ALA A 106 1.78 -22.99 8.52
N ALA A 107 1.01 -23.86 7.86
CA ALA A 107 0.65 -25.17 8.37
C ALA A 107 1.45 -26.34 7.73
N GLN A 108 2.08 -26.12 6.58
CA GLN A 108 2.73 -27.15 5.78
C GLN A 108 4.08 -26.70 5.24
N VAL A 109 4.96 -27.66 4.99
CA VAL A 109 6.23 -27.39 4.32
C VAL A 109 5.98 -27.05 2.85
N CYS A 110 6.51 -25.93 2.40
CA CYS A 110 6.36 -25.42 1.04
C CYS A 110 7.69 -25.43 0.28
N THR A 111 7.57 -25.58 -1.03
CA THR A 111 8.63 -25.20 -1.96
C THR A 111 8.77 -23.68 -2.03
N ILE A 112 9.87 -23.18 -2.63
CA ILE A 112 10.09 -21.74 -2.80
C ILE A 112 9.00 -21.07 -3.66
N GLN A 113 8.45 -21.81 -4.65
CA GLN A 113 7.36 -21.31 -5.50
C GLN A 113 6.01 -21.28 -4.75
N GLU A 114 5.71 -22.35 -4.00
CA GLU A 114 4.49 -22.39 -3.17
C GLU A 114 4.51 -21.28 -2.12
N LEU A 115 5.68 -21.02 -1.50
CA LEU A 115 5.84 -19.92 -0.53
C LEU A 115 5.59 -18.57 -1.19
N ALA A 116 6.08 -18.35 -2.40
CA ALA A 116 5.82 -17.09 -3.09
C ALA A 116 4.34 -16.90 -3.45
N MET A 117 3.62 -17.96 -3.86
CA MET A 117 2.18 -17.90 -4.10
C MET A 117 1.40 -17.62 -2.81
N TYR A 118 1.82 -18.23 -1.71
CA TYR A 118 1.26 -17.98 -0.38
C TYR A 118 1.45 -16.52 0.04
N ASP A 119 2.65 -15.97 -0.12
CA ASP A 119 2.95 -14.57 0.18
C ASP A 119 2.09 -13.60 -0.64
N ILE A 120 1.94 -13.87 -1.95
CA ILE A 120 1.10 -13.09 -2.85
C ILE A 120 -0.38 -13.17 -2.41
N GLY A 121 -0.86 -14.37 -2.07
CA GLY A 121 -2.24 -14.57 -1.60
C GLY A 121 -2.54 -13.78 -0.33
N LEU A 122 -1.65 -13.84 0.66
CA LEU A 122 -1.80 -13.06 1.89
C LEU A 122 -1.73 -11.55 1.62
N TRP A 123 -0.80 -11.11 0.80
CA TRP A 123 -0.65 -9.69 0.49
C TRP A 123 -1.83 -9.13 -0.30
N ASP A 124 -2.37 -9.90 -1.26
CA ASP A 124 -3.61 -9.56 -1.96
C ASP A 124 -4.78 -9.37 -0.99
N GLY A 125 -4.86 -10.22 0.03
CA GLY A 125 -5.84 -10.09 1.13
C GLY A 125 -5.65 -8.83 1.96
N LEU A 126 -4.41 -8.51 2.34
CA LEU A 126 -4.09 -7.30 3.10
C LEU A 126 -4.42 -6.02 2.31
N LEU A 127 -4.04 -5.95 1.03
CA LEU A 127 -4.37 -4.84 0.14
C LEU A 127 -5.90 -4.64 0.01
N ASN A 128 -6.65 -5.73 0.01
CA ASN A 128 -8.11 -5.71 -0.12
C ASN A 128 -8.84 -5.49 1.22
N GLY A 129 -8.10 -5.39 2.35
CA GLY A 129 -8.67 -5.17 3.68
C GLY A 129 -9.38 -6.39 4.27
N TYR A 130 -9.01 -7.61 3.87
CA TYR A 130 -9.61 -8.85 4.42
C TYR A 130 -9.29 -9.09 5.89
N SER A 131 -8.22 -8.48 6.41
CA SER A 131 -7.84 -8.61 7.82
C SER A 131 -8.85 -8.02 8.79
N GLU A 132 -9.66 -7.07 8.34
CA GLU A 132 -10.64 -6.38 9.17
C GLU A 132 -12.02 -6.43 8.52
N GLN A 133 -12.90 -7.24 9.11
CA GLN A 133 -14.28 -7.39 8.66
C GLN A 133 -15.24 -6.97 9.77
N GLN A 134 -16.33 -6.33 9.38
CA GLN A 134 -17.40 -5.97 10.30
C GLN A 134 -18.11 -7.24 10.77
N SER A 135 -18.21 -7.40 12.09
CA SER A 135 -18.93 -8.53 12.70
C SER A 135 -20.39 -8.57 12.21
N GLY A 136 -20.82 -9.74 11.75
CA GLY A 136 -22.21 -10.00 11.34
C GLY A 136 -22.53 -9.68 9.87
N THR A 137 -21.79 -8.80 9.21
CA THR A 137 -22.06 -8.45 7.78
C THR A 137 -20.99 -8.97 6.83
N GLY A 138 -19.79 -9.29 7.33
CA GLY A 138 -18.65 -9.67 6.51
C GLY A 138 -18.11 -8.54 5.64
N ASN A 139 -18.64 -7.31 5.80
CA ASN A 139 -18.14 -6.16 5.07
C ASN A 139 -16.71 -5.83 5.52
N ARG A 140 -15.85 -5.55 4.57
CA ARG A 140 -14.47 -5.12 4.84
C ARG A 140 -14.47 -3.69 5.32
N ILE A 141 -13.91 -3.44 6.48
CA ILE A 141 -13.85 -2.13 7.12
C ILE A 141 -12.42 -1.63 7.28
N GLY A 142 -11.45 -2.51 7.09
CA GLY A 142 -10.02 -2.19 7.11
C GLY A 142 -9.44 -1.99 5.72
N GLY A 143 -8.24 -1.46 5.70
CA GLY A 143 -7.45 -1.31 4.49
C GLY A 143 -7.52 0.06 3.83
N ILE A 144 -6.74 0.17 2.77
CA ILE A 144 -6.60 1.39 1.96
C ILE A 144 -7.69 1.39 0.90
N VAL A 145 -8.29 2.54 0.63
CA VAL A 145 -9.37 2.67 -0.37
C VAL A 145 -8.89 2.28 -1.77
N ASN A 146 -9.47 1.21 -2.32
CA ASN A 146 -9.13 0.68 -3.65
C ASN A 146 -7.64 0.41 -3.84
N ALA A 147 -6.94 -0.09 -2.80
CA ALA A 147 -5.51 -0.37 -2.90
C ALA A 147 -5.22 -1.38 -4.01
N ARG A 148 -4.12 -1.14 -4.72
CA ARG A 148 -3.53 -2.08 -5.68
C ARG A 148 -2.05 -2.17 -5.44
N GLY A 149 -1.54 -3.39 -5.49
CA GLY A 149 -0.13 -3.68 -5.32
C GLY A 149 0.49 -4.22 -6.60
N CYS A 150 1.69 -3.79 -6.91
CA CYS A 150 2.46 -4.26 -8.04
C CYS A 150 3.88 -4.58 -7.60
N ILE A 151 4.46 -5.62 -8.22
CA ILE A 151 5.87 -5.98 -8.05
C ILE A 151 6.49 -5.95 -9.44
N GLU A 152 7.47 -5.08 -9.64
CA GLU A 152 8.13 -4.83 -10.92
C GLU A 152 9.62 -5.08 -10.78
N GLU A 153 10.22 -5.73 -11.76
CA GLU A 153 11.69 -5.84 -11.86
C GLU A 153 12.23 -4.58 -12.53
N THR A 154 13.05 -3.81 -11.82
CA THR A 154 13.62 -2.57 -12.33
C THR A 154 15.04 -2.75 -12.85
N SER A 155 15.78 -3.72 -12.34
CA SER A 155 17.09 -4.11 -12.87
C SER A 155 17.36 -5.57 -12.59
N ASN A 156 18.04 -6.22 -13.55
CA ASN A 156 18.50 -7.58 -13.46
C ASN A 156 19.95 -7.64 -13.91
N THR A 157 20.85 -7.82 -12.96
CA THR A 157 22.25 -8.09 -13.29
C THR A 157 22.44 -9.59 -13.17
N SER A 158 22.11 -10.30 -14.24
CA SER A 158 22.43 -11.72 -14.38
C SER A 158 23.91 -11.85 -14.71
N LEU A 159 24.73 -11.97 -13.69
CA LEU A 159 26.09 -12.44 -13.86
C LEU A 159 26.01 -13.95 -13.97
N THR A 160 26.46 -14.49 -15.11
CA THR A 160 26.68 -15.93 -15.23
C THR A 160 27.71 -16.32 -14.19
N CYS A 161 27.36 -17.30 -13.35
CA CYS A 161 28.33 -17.83 -12.40
C CYS A 161 29.54 -18.44 -13.15
N PRO A 162 30.73 -17.86 -12.99
CA PRO A 162 31.88 -18.41 -13.64
C PRO A 162 32.24 -19.75 -13.00
N PRO A 163 32.79 -20.71 -13.76
CA PRO A 163 33.26 -21.97 -13.20
C PRO A 163 34.44 -21.72 -12.22
N PRO A 164 34.55 -22.51 -11.16
CA PRO A 164 35.69 -22.41 -10.22
C PRO A 164 37.02 -22.55 -11.00
N PRO A 165 38.09 -21.80 -10.64
CA PRO A 165 38.35 -21.06 -9.41
C PRO A 165 38.06 -19.54 -9.45
N ALA A 166 37.16 -19.08 -10.29
CA ALA A 166 36.84 -17.65 -10.36
C ALA A 166 36.20 -17.11 -9.05
N PRO A 167 36.39 -15.81 -8.74
CA PRO A 167 35.77 -15.22 -7.56
C PRO A 167 34.24 -15.32 -7.64
N ALA A 168 33.61 -15.59 -6.50
CA ALA A 168 32.17 -15.68 -6.40
C ALA A 168 31.52 -14.39 -6.96
N SER A 169 30.75 -14.52 -8.02
CA SER A 169 29.92 -13.45 -8.53
C SER A 169 28.58 -13.43 -7.77
N LEU A 170 27.92 -12.30 -7.79
CA LEU A 170 26.63 -12.13 -7.15
C LEU A 170 25.55 -11.98 -8.21
N PHE A 171 24.49 -12.76 -8.10
CA PHE A 171 23.24 -12.41 -8.75
C PHE A 171 22.58 -11.29 -7.98
N SER A 172 22.16 -10.24 -8.66
CA SER A 172 21.39 -9.18 -8.03
C SER A 172 20.19 -8.79 -8.90
N ARG A 173 19.05 -8.63 -8.24
CA ARG A 173 17.83 -8.11 -8.83
C ARG A 173 17.30 -6.98 -7.96
N THR A 174 16.88 -5.89 -8.57
CA THR A 174 16.14 -4.85 -7.89
C THR A 174 14.67 -5.00 -8.25
N LEU A 175 13.87 -5.26 -7.23
CA LEU A 175 12.41 -5.35 -7.35
C LEU A 175 11.81 -4.10 -6.76
N ARG A 176 10.90 -3.47 -7.50
CA ARG A 176 10.09 -2.36 -7.04
C ARG A 176 8.74 -2.86 -6.59
N ILE A 177 8.42 -2.68 -5.33
CA ILE A 177 7.11 -2.96 -4.75
C ILE A 177 6.37 -1.63 -4.69
N SER A 178 5.25 -1.54 -5.39
CA SER A 178 4.43 -0.34 -5.43
C SER A 178 3.05 -0.63 -4.86
N VAL A 179 2.55 0.27 -4.01
CA VAL A 179 1.17 0.28 -3.55
C VAL A 179 0.52 1.57 -4.01
N SER A 180 -0.53 1.45 -4.80
CA SER A 180 -1.32 2.58 -5.28
C SER A 180 -2.73 2.57 -4.70
N TRP A 181 -3.34 3.74 -4.53
CA TRP A 181 -4.69 3.90 -4.02
C TRP A 181 -5.34 5.19 -4.53
N GLN A 182 -6.64 5.31 -4.27
CA GLN A 182 -7.41 6.48 -4.66
C GLN A 182 -7.31 7.58 -3.59
N GLY A 183 -6.80 8.75 -3.96
CA GLY A 183 -6.84 9.95 -3.14
C GLY A 183 -8.16 10.72 -3.27
N ASN A 184 -8.46 11.54 -2.29
CA ASN A 184 -9.68 12.36 -2.28
C ASN A 184 -9.57 13.57 -3.22
N ASP A 185 -8.41 14.24 -3.19
CA ASP A 185 -8.16 15.47 -3.94
C ASP A 185 -7.29 15.20 -5.17
N ASP A 186 -7.37 16.08 -6.18
CA ASP A 186 -6.48 16.04 -7.33
C ASP A 186 -5.08 16.55 -6.95
N THR A 187 -4.04 15.83 -7.40
CA THR A 187 -2.63 16.21 -7.25
C THR A 187 -1.90 16.05 -8.56
N SER A 188 -0.61 16.32 -8.59
CA SER A 188 0.21 15.94 -9.74
C SER A 188 0.17 14.42 -9.93
N ALA A 189 0.01 13.97 -11.18
CA ALA A 189 0.04 12.55 -11.51
C ALA A 189 1.39 11.93 -11.08
N PRO A 190 1.37 10.77 -10.37
CA PRO A 190 2.61 10.13 -9.94
C PRO A 190 3.44 9.64 -11.14
N THR A 191 4.76 9.77 -11.02
CA THR A 191 5.73 9.26 -12.00
C THR A 191 6.51 8.08 -11.41
N GLY A 192 7.13 7.27 -12.25
CA GLY A 192 8.07 6.23 -11.81
C GLY A 192 7.47 4.84 -11.57
N SER A 193 6.15 4.67 -11.57
CA SER A 193 5.48 3.36 -11.62
C SER A 193 4.12 3.47 -12.27
N ASN A 194 3.77 2.45 -13.05
CA ASN A 194 2.47 2.34 -13.71
C ASN A 194 1.42 1.60 -12.86
N CYS A 195 1.74 1.26 -11.62
CA CYS A 195 0.84 0.55 -10.74
C CYS A 195 -0.48 1.32 -10.55
N GLY A 196 -1.60 0.71 -10.89
CA GLY A 196 -2.93 1.29 -10.74
C GLY A 196 -3.30 2.40 -11.74
N VAL A 197 -2.53 2.61 -12.80
CA VAL A 197 -2.89 3.55 -13.87
C VAL A 197 -4.23 3.18 -14.47
N GLY A 198 -5.11 4.17 -14.62
CA GLY A 198 -6.45 4.00 -15.20
C GLY A 198 -7.50 3.40 -14.25
N LEU A 199 -7.15 3.01 -13.02
CA LEU A 199 -8.08 2.39 -12.07
C LEU A 199 -8.85 3.40 -11.21
N TYR A 200 -8.40 4.64 -11.13
CA TYR A 200 -8.93 5.66 -10.21
C TYR A 200 -9.60 6.83 -10.93
N GLY A 201 -9.94 6.66 -12.21
CA GLY A 201 -10.40 7.74 -13.09
C GLY A 201 -9.23 8.59 -13.58
N ALA A 202 -9.21 9.89 -13.24
CA ALA A 202 -8.07 10.74 -13.58
C ALA A 202 -6.81 10.32 -12.81
N ASP A 203 -5.66 10.29 -13.49
CA ASP A 203 -4.39 9.88 -12.86
C ASP A 203 -3.94 10.84 -11.74
N THR A 204 -4.49 12.05 -11.72
CA THR A 204 -4.32 13.04 -10.64
C THR A 204 -4.90 12.58 -9.30
N LYS A 205 -5.82 11.60 -9.31
CA LYS A 205 -6.37 10.98 -8.09
C LYS A 205 -5.59 9.76 -7.62
N ARG A 206 -4.68 9.26 -8.44
CA ARG A 206 -3.82 8.14 -8.05
C ARG A 206 -2.77 8.60 -7.04
N ARG A 207 -2.66 7.89 -5.93
CA ARG A 207 -1.56 7.99 -4.97
C ARG A 207 -0.72 6.74 -5.09
N ILE A 208 0.57 6.86 -4.89
CA ILE A 208 1.49 5.73 -4.96
C ILE A 208 2.61 5.88 -3.94
N VAL A 209 3.01 4.74 -3.39
CA VAL A 209 4.25 4.54 -2.65
C VAL A 209 5.00 3.43 -3.35
N ALA A 210 6.28 3.63 -3.61
CA ALA A 210 7.16 2.61 -4.17
C ALA A 210 8.35 2.38 -3.24
N TYR A 211 8.72 1.11 -3.09
CA TYR A 211 9.85 0.66 -2.30
C TYR A 211 10.72 -0.26 -3.15
N ASP A 212 11.98 0.12 -3.35
CA ASP A 212 12.93 -0.71 -4.11
C ASP A 212 13.69 -1.63 -3.15
N THR A 213 13.65 -2.92 -3.42
CA THR A 213 14.40 -3.93 -2.66
C THR A 213 15.44 -4.61 -3.55
N LEU A 214 16.67 -4.67 -3.07
CA LEU A 214 17.75 -5.39 -3.71
C LEU A 214 17.82 -6.79 -3.12
N VAL A 215 17.73 -7.80 -3.98
CA VAL A 215 17.90 -9.20 -3.60
C VAL A 215 19.19 -9.71 -4.24
N GLN A 216 20.09 -10.21 -3.42
CA GLN A 216 21.40 -10.72 -3.83
C GLN A 216 21.62 -12.14 -3.34
N GLN A 217 22.26 -12.94 -4.16
CA GLN A 217 22.69 -14.29 -3.81
C GLN A 217 24.08 -14.56 -4.38
N PRO A 218 25.00 -15.10 -3.58
CA PRO A 218 26.26 -15.60 -4.10
C PRO A 218 25.99 -16.76 -5.06
N CYS A 219 26.83 -16.88 -6.10
CA CYS A 219 26.85 -18.06 -6.93
C CYS A 219 27.20 -19.31 -6.11
N PRO A 220 26.53 -20.45 -6.35
CA PRO A 220 26.83 -21.72 -5.68
C PRO A 220 28.23 -22.23 -6.00
#